data_7427d30d7fb5c424c0c71db9c5cd0399
#
_entry.id   7427d30d7fb5c424c0c71db9c5cd0399
#
_cell.length_a   1.000
_cell.length_b   1.000
_cell.length_c   1.000
_cell.angle_alpha   90.00
_cell.angle_beta   90.00
_cell.angle_gamma   90.00
#
_symmetry.space_group_name_H-M   'P 1'
#
loop_
_entity.id
_entity.type
_entity.pdbx_description
1 polymer ?
#
loop_
_entity_poly.entity_id
_entity_poly.type
_entity_poly.pdbx_seq_one_letter_code
_entity_poly.pdbx_strand_id
1 'polypeptide(L)'
;MKKILTFIVMILAILLTACGKSGPSTKISFTMTDFAFTPSEFTVPARKEITLHITHDGTVEHNFIVMQYGMDAGEMFDKEDEANTYWQIDVQPGETKTITFVAPEQPGMYQVICGMVGHLQSGMVGKLIVTEQP
;
A
#
# COMPACT_ATOMS: atom_id res chain seq x y z
N MET A 1 43.91 23.12 -12.60
CA MET A 1 42.57 23.61 -12.31
C MET A 1 41.50 22.94 -13.21
N LYS A 2 41.66 22.90 -14.54
CA LYS A 2 40.65 22.28 -15.45
C LYS A 2 40.37 20.80 -15.16
N LYS A 3 41.39 19.98 -14.83
CA LYS A 3 41.22 18.53 -14.55
C LYS A 3 40.50 18.27 -13.23
N ILE A 4 40.68 19.13 -12.22
CA ILE A 4 40.00 19.02 -10.92
C ILE A 4 38.51 19.38 -11.07
N LEU A 5 38.21 20.41 -11.86
CA LEU A 5 36.83 20.82 -12.13
C LEU A 5 36.06 19.74 -12.90
N THR A 6 36.71 19.06 -13.86
CA THR A 6 36.12 17.94 -14.62
C THR A 6 35.80 16.73 -13.69
N PHE A 7 36.67 16.45 -12.72
CA PHE A 7 36.46 15.35 -11.76
C PHE A 7 35.32 15.67 -10.78
N ILE A 8 35.18 16.92 -10.32
CA ILE A 8 34.10 17.38 -9.43
C ILE A 8 32.73 17.28 -10.16
N VAL A 9 32.67 17.69 -11.42
CA VAL A 9 31.45 17.60 -12.24
C VAL A 9 31.04 16.15 -12.47
N MET A 10 32.00 15.24 -12.69
CA MET A 10 31.74 13.83 -12.88
C MET A 10 31.25 13.13 -11.62
N ILE A 11 31.75 13.51 -10.43
CA ILE A 11 31.28 12.97 -9.15
C ILE A 11 29.88 13.50 -8.80
N LEU A 12 29.57 14.75 -9.13
CA LEU A 12 28.25 15.34 -8.85
C LEU A 12 27.15 14.72 -9.73
N ALA A 13 27.48 14.23 -10.95
CA ALA A 13 26.54 13.57 -11.84
C ALA A 13 26.13 12.18 -11.36
N ILE A 14 26.92 11.52 -10.49
CA ILE A 14 26.63 10.16 -9.97
C ILE A 14 25.64 10.19 -8.78
N LEU A 15 25.43 11.34 -8.15
CA LEU A 15 24.56 11.48 -6.97
C LEU A 15 23.07 11.71 -7.29
N LEU A 16 22.69 11.76 -8.58
CA LEU A 16 21.33 12.09 -9.01
C LEU A 16 20.45 10.87 -9.38
N THR A 17 20.88 9.63 -9.12
CA THR A 17 20.14 8.43 -9.53
C THR A 17 19.52 7.63 -8.39
N ALA A 18 19.09 8.24 -7.30
CA ALA A 18 18.47 7.54 -6.18
C ALA A 18 17.06 8.06 -5.85
N CYS A 19 16.18 8.18 -6.85
CA CYS A 19 14.73 8.18 -6.68
C CYS A 19 14.13 7.01 -7.46
N GLY A 20 14.50 5.79 -7.10
CA GLY A 20 13.86 4.59 -7.62
C GLY A 20 12.51 4.42 -6.92
N LYS A 21 11.39 4.58 -7.64
CA LYS A 21 10.14 3.91 -7.24
C LYS A 21 10.51 2.44 -7.12
N SER A 22 10.37 1.86 -5.92
CA SER A 22 10.52 0.42 -5.76
C SER A 22 9.53 -0.28 -6.70
N GLY A 23 10.02 -1.19 -7.54
CA GLY A 23 9.18 -1.98 -8.45
C GLY A 23 8.18 -2.85 -7.67
N PRO A 24 7.33 -3.61 -8.38
CA PRO A 24 6.34 -4.49 -7.75
C PRO A 24 7.02 -5.48 -6.81
N SER A 25 6.47 -5.65 -5.61
CA SER A 25 7.01 -6.54 -4.58
C SER A 25 5.97 -7.58 -4.16
N THR A 26 6.43 -8.81 -3.88
CA THR A 26 5.61 -9.84 -3.26
C THR A 26 5.67 -9.80 -1.73
N LYS A 27 6.48 -8.89 -1.16
CA LYS A 27 6.57 -8.68 0.29
C LYS A 27 6.33 -7.20 0.57
N ILE A 28 5.32 -6.93 1.37
CA ILE A 28 4.91 -5.58 1.75
C ILE A 28 4.92 -5.47 3.26
N SER A 29 5.54 -4.42 3.77
CA SER A 29 5.49 -4.06 5.18
C SER A 29 4.91 -2.66 5.32
N PHE A 30 3.97 -2.50 6.25
CA PHE A 30 3.36 -1.21 6.54
C PHE A 30 2.88 -1.13 7.98
N THR A 31 2.70 0.08 8.45
CA THR A 31 2.17 0.40 9.78
C THR A 31 0.77 0.98 9.66
N MET A 32 -0.13 0.54 10.53
CA MET A 32 -1.41 1.17 10.79
C MET A 32 -1.27 2.06 12.01
N THR A 33 -1.64 3.32 11.88
CA THR A 33 -1.84 4.25 12.99
C THR A 33 -3.27 4.73 12.97
N ASP A 34 -3.72 5.49 13.96
CA ASP A 34 -5.06 6.01 13.95
C ASP A 34 -5.25 6.91 12.73
N PHE A 35 -6.09 6.40 11.82
CA PHE A 35 -6.54 6.95 10.54
C PHE A 35 -5.50 7.01 9.41
N ALA A 36 -4.43 6.19 9.46
CA ALA A 36 -3.45 6.13 8.36
C ALA A 36 -2.82 4.75 8.14
N PHE A 37 -2.53 4.45 6.87
CA PHE A 37 -1.60 3.41 6.44
C PHE A 37 -0.27 4.06 6.05
N THR A 38 0.86 3.53 6.52
CA THR A 38 2.18 4.07 6.20
C THR A 38 3.14 2.96 5.75
N PRO A 39 3.56 2.91 4.48
CA PRO A 39 3.08 3.72 3.37
C PRO A 39 1.61 3.45 3.02
N SER A 40 0.97 4.34 2.26
CA SER A 40 -0.42 4.20 1.80
C SER A 40 -0.54 3.68 0.35
N GLU A 41 0.56 3.51 -0.35
CA GLU A 41 0.60 2.95 -1.70
C GLU A 41 1.45 1.68 -1.75
N PHE A 42 0.90 0.64 -2.37
CA PHE A 42 1.49 -0.69 -2.46
C PHE A 42 1.50 -1.13 -3.91
N THR A 43 2.66 -1.54 -4.44
CA THR A 43 2.77 -2.03 -5.82
C THR A 43 3.12 -3.51 -5.81
N VAL A 44 2.28 -4.33 -6.43
CA VAL A 44 2.39 -5.80 -6.44
C VAL A 44 2.24 -6.36 -7.86
N PRO A 45 2.85 -7.52 -8.17
CA PRO A 45 2.60 -8.21 -9.43
C PRO A 45 1.25 -8.96 -9.37
N ALA A 46 0.50 -8.95 -10.49
CA ALA A 46 -0.76 -9.67 -10.61
C ALA A 46 -0.61 -11.18 -10.36
N ARG A 47 -1.64 -11.83 -9.81
CA ARG A 47 -1.74 -13.30 -9.61
C ARG A 47 -0.67 -13.91 -8.70
N LYS A 48 0.15 -13.11 -8.02
CA LYS A 48 1.16 -13.62 -7.10
C LYS A 48 0.64 -13.66 -5.67
N GLU A 49 1.15 -14.61 -4.91
CA GLU A 49 0.99 -14.59 -3.46
C GLU A 49 1.80 -13.44 -2.89
N ILE A 50 1.16 -12.59 -2.13
CA ILE A 50 1.73 -11.41 -1.49
C ILE A 50 1.76 -11.64 0.01
N THR A 51 2.94 -11.49 0.60
CA THR A 51 3.10 -11.50 2.05
C THR A 51 2.98 -10.07 2.58
N LEU A 52 2.02 -9.85 3.46
CA LEU A 52 1.86 -8.60 4.22
C LEU A 52 2.44 -8.77 5.61
N HIS A 53 3.30 -7.84 6.00
CA HIS A 53 3.76 -7.66 7.38
C HIS A 53 3.16 -6.34 7.91
N ILE A 54 2.18 -6.46 8.79
CA ILE A 54 1.37 -5.35 9.29
C ILE A 54 1.72 -5.11 10.76
N THR A 55 2.11 -3.89 11.11
CA THR A 55 2.27 -3.45 12.50
C THR A 55 1.18 -2.45 12.83
N HIS A 56 0.47 -2.65 13.94
CA HIS A 56 -0.58 -1.73 14.39
C HIS A 56 -0.10 -0.92 15.59
N ASP A 57 0.27 0.33 15.33
CA ASP A 57 0.76 1.30 16.34
C ASP A 57 -0.32 2.31 16.77
N GLY A 58 -1.57 2.11 16.34
CA GLY A 58 -2.72 2.93 16.74
C GLY A 58 -3.36 2.44 18.05
N THR A 59 -4.41 3.13 18.47
CA THR A 59 -5.12 2.90 19.74
C THR A 59 -6.51 2.27 19.57
N VAL A 60 -7.07 2.31 18.35
CA VAL A 60 -8.37 1.73 18.01
C VAL A 60 -8.22 0.63 16.96
N GLU A 61 -9.17 -0.29 16.91
CA GLU A 61 -9.18 -1.37 15.92
C GLU A 61 -9.22 -0.82 14.49
N HIS A 62 -8.43 -1.43 13.60
CA HIS A 62 -8.42 -1.15 12.18
C HIS A 62 -8.57 -2.41 11.35
N ASN A 63 -9.04 -2.24 10.12
CA ASN A 63 -8.93 -3.27 9.11
C ASN A 63 -8.24 -2.73 7.84
N PHE A 64 -7.77 -3.67 7.04
CA PHE A 64 -7.19 -3.40 5.73
C PHE A 64 -8.09 -4.10 4.71
N ILE A 65 -8.86 -3.32 3.97
CA ILE A 65 -9.80 -3.79 2.97
C ILE A 65 -9.29 -3.37 1.59
N VAL A 66 -9.14 -4.34 0.70
CA VAL A 66 -8.91 -4.10 -0.72
C VAL A 66 -10.25 -4.23 -1.43
N MET A 67 -10.71 -3.16 -2.10
CA MET A 67 -11.94 -3.20 -2.88
C MET A 67 -11.73 -3.97 -4.19
N GLN A 68 -12.81 -4.42 -4.85
CA GLN A 68 -12.72 -4.99 -6.18
C GLN A 68 -12.32 -3.94 -7.22
N TYR A 69 -11.82 -4.39 -8.37
CA TYR A 69 -11.42 -3.50 -9.45
C TYR A 69 -12.56 -2.58 -9.89
N GLY A 70 -12.27 -1.26 -9.92
CA GLY A 70 -13.24 -0.25 -10.32
C GLY A 70 -14.33 0.05 -9.28
N MET A 71 -14.25 -0.54 -8.09
CA MET A 71 -15.15 -0.24 -6.98
C MET A 71 -14.49 0.74 -6.02
N ASP A 72 -15.30 1.65 -5.48
CA ASP A 72 -14.92 2.68 -4.52
C ASP A 72 -16.00 2.76 -3.44
N ALA A 73 -15.60 2.72 -2.17
CA ALA A 73 -16.53 2.77 -1.04
C ALA A 73 -17.08 4.19 -0.77
N GLY A 74 -16.74 5.18 -1.63
CA GLY A 74 -17.25 6.55 -1.47
C GLY A 74 -16.78 7.20 -0.17
N GLU A 75 -17.72 7.80 0.54
CA GLU A 75 -17.45 8.52 1.79
C GLU A 75 -17.54 7.62 3.03
N MET A 76 -18.24 6.50 2.95
CA MET A 76 -18.50 5.63 4.09
C MET A 76 -18.62 4.17 3.61
N PHE A 77 -17.87 3.28 4.25
CA PHE A 77 -17.99 1.84 3.98
C PHE A 77 -19.28 1.30 4.60
N ASP A 78 -20.12 0.67 3.80
CA ASP A 78 -21.40 0.14 4.23
C ASP A 78 -21.63 -1.33 3.75
N LYS A 79 -22.85 -1.81 3.95
CA LYS A 79 -23.19 -3.19 3.61
C LYS A 79 -23.17 -3.48 2.09
N GLU A 80 -23.38 -2.48 1.25
CA GLU A 80 -23.29 -2.64 -0.21
C GLU A 80 -21.83 -2.78 -0.63
N ASP A 81 -20.92 -2.09 0.07
CA ASP A 81 -19.48 -2.17 -0.16
C ASP A 81 -18.87 -3.50 0.28
N GLU A 82 -19.45 -4.16 1.30
CA GLU A 82 -19.01 -5.49 1.73
C GLU A 82 -19.03 -6.49 0.56
N ALA A 83 -20.04 -6.42 -0.31
CA ALA A 83 -20.15 -7.24 -1.50
C ALA A 83 -19.08 -6.93 -2.58
N ASN A 84 -18.49 -5.74 -2.52
CA ASN A 84 -17.47 -5.25 -3.42
C ASN A 84 -16.04 -5.38 -2.84
N THR A 85 -15.89 -6.06 -1.72
CA THR A 85 -14.59 -6.36 -1.12
C THR A 85 -13.91 -7.49 -1.89
N TYR A 86 -12.65 -7.29 -2.27
CA TYR A 86 -11.79 -8.31 -2.84
C TYR A 86 -11.15 -9.17 -1.74
N TRP A 87 -10.57 -8.51 -0.73
CA TRP A 87 -9.89 -9.16 0.38
C TRP A 87 -9.81 -8.23 1.59
N GLN A 88 -9.82 -8.79 2.80
CA GLN A 88 -9.72 -8.00 4.03
C GLN A 88 -9.06 -8.74 5.18
N ILE A 89 -8.54 -7.98 6.15
CA ILE A 89 -8.01 -8.47 7.43
C ILE A 89 -8.24 -7.44 8.53
N ASP A 90 -8.67 -7.89 9.71
CA ASP A 90 -8.79 -7.08 10.92
C ASP A 90 -7.49 -7.19 11.74
N VAL A 91 -7.06 -6.07 12.32
CA VAL A 91 -5.85 -5.96 13.13
C VAL A 91 -6.14 -5.18 14.41
N GLN A 92 -5.87 -5.80 15.55
CA GLN A 92 -6.10 -5.19 16.86
C GLN A 92 -4.95 -4.24 17.26
N PRO A 93 -5.21 -3.22 18.08
CA PRO A 93 -4.17 -2.34 18.61
C PRO A 93 -2.99 -3.10 19.22
N GLY A 94 -1.77 -2.71 18.83
CA GLY A 94 -0.54 -3.33 19.31
C GLY A 94 -0.20 -4.68 18.66
N GLU A 95 -1.04 -5.16 17.74
CA GLU A 95 -0.82 -6.43 17.05
C GLU A 95 0.17 -6.26 15.89
N THR A 96 0.98 -7.31 15.66
CA THR A 96 1.77 -7.47 14.43
C THR A 96 1.35 -8.75 13.75
N LYS A 97 0.90 -8.65 12.51
CA LYS A 97 0.47 -9.80 11.69
C LYS A 97 1.38 -9.99 10.48
N THR A 98 1.65 -11.26 10.19
CA THR A 98 2.20 -11.66 8.89
C THR A 98 1.20 -12.61 8.25
N ILE A 99 0.66 -12.24 7.09
CA ILE A 99 -0.37 -12.99 6.38
C ILE A 99 -0.14 -12.92 4.88
N THR A 100 -0.70 -13.88 4.15
CA THR A 100 -0.62 -13.91 2.69
C THR A 100 -2.00 -13.77 2.05
N PHE A 101 -2.03 -13.14 0.88
CA PHE A 101 -3.18 -13.17 -0.02
C PHE A 101 -2.70 -13.24 -1.47
N VAL A 102 -3.58 -13.65 -2.38
CA VAL A 102 -3.26 -13.65 -3.81
C VAL A 102 -3.64 -12.29 -4.38
N ALA A 103 -2.70 -11.60 -5.03
CA ALA A 103 -2.98 -10.34 -5.71
C ALA A 103 -4.03 -10.52 -6.82
N PRO A 104 -4.87 -9.52 -7.06
CA PRO A 104 -5.85 -9.56 -8.14
C PRO A 104 -5.23 -9.92 -9.49
N GLU A 105 -6.03 -10.58 -10.31
CA GLU A 105 -5.61 -10.98 -11.65
C GLU A 105 -5.48 -9.80 -12.61
N GLN A 106 -6.42 -8.84 -12.51
CA GLN A 106 -6.49 -7.69 -13.40
C GLN A 106 -5.51 -6.61 -12.96
N PRO A 107 -4.57 -6.19 -13.81
CA PRO A 107 -3.72 -5.03 -13.53
C PRO A 107 -4.54 -3.74 -13.42
N GLY A 108 -4.12 -2.86 -12.53
CA GLY A 108 -4.78 -1.58 -12.31
C GLY A 108 -4.67 -1.11 -10.87
N MET A 109 -5.42 -0.07 -10.55
CA MET A 109 -5.47 0.51 -9.21
C MET A 109 -6.72 0.02 -8.48
N TYR A 110 -6.52 -0.41 -7.24
CA TYR A 110 -7.55 -0.86 -6.32
C TYR A 110 -7.56 0.06 -5.11
N GLN A 111 -8.73 0.49 -4.70
CA GLN A 111 -8.87 1.26 -3.47
C GLN A 111 -8.55 0.37 -2.26
N VAL A 112 -7.82 0.92 -1.31
CA VAL A 112 -7.57 0.34 0.01
C VAL A 112 -8.18 1.25 1.06
N ILE A 113 -8.92 0.69 2.01
CA ILE A 113 -9.59 1.46 3.06
C ILE A 113 -9.52 0.76 4.42
N CYS A 114 -9.76 1.53 5.48
CA CYS A 114 -10.28 1.03 6.73
C CYS A 114 -11.80 1.23 6.77
N GLY A 115 -12.55 0.14 6.87
CA GLY A 115 -14.03 0.14 6.87
C GLY A 115 -14.64 0.39 8.24
N MET A 116 -13.83 0.63 9.29
CA MET A 116 -14.36 0.99 10.61
C MET A 116 -15.08 2.35 10.53
N VAL A 117 -16.19 2.47 11.28
CA VAL A 117 -17.04 3.66 11.24
C VAL A 117 -16.23 4.93 11.52
N GLY A 118 -16.27 5.88 10.60
CA GLY A 118 -15.57 7.16 10.70
C GLY A 118 -14.11 7.16 10.22
N HIS A 119 -13.49 5.98 10.00
CA HIS A 119 -12.08 5.92 9.63
C HIS A 119 -11.82 6.31 8.18
N LEU A 120 -12.70 5.88 7.26
CA LEU A 120 -12.65 6.28 5.86
C LEU A 120 -12.82 7.81 5.72
N GLN A 121 -13.81 8.39 6.42
CA GLN A 121 -14.04 9.84 6.45
C GLN A 121 -12.86 10.61 7.07
N SER A 122 -12.11 9.98 7.96
CA SER A 122 -10.90 10.56 8.57
C SER A 122 -9.67 10.43 7.67
N GLY A 123 -9.82 9.87 6.46
CA GLY A 123 -8.75 9.77 5.48
C GLY A 123 -7.93 8.49 5.55
N MET A 124 -8.41 7.44 6.25
CA MET A 124 -7.71 6.15 6.30
C MET A 124 -7.92 5.36 5.01
N VAL A 125 -7.22 5.80 3.97
CA VAL A 125 -7.27 5.28 2.61
C VAL A 125 -5.87 5.03 2.06
N GLY A 126 -5.79 4.11 1.10
CA GLY A 126 -4.57 3.78 0.38
C GLY A 126 -4.89 3.26 -1.01
N LYS A 127 -3.86 2.74 -1.68
CA LYS A 127 -3.97 2.18 -3.03
C LYS A 127 -3.14 0.91 -3.15
N LEU A 128 -3.72 -0.11 -3.76
CA LEU A 128 -2.99 -1.27 -4.23
C LEU A 128 -2.86 -1.16 -5.76
N ILE A 129 -1.65 -1.02 -6.25
CA ILE A 129 -1.33 -0.94 -7.68
C ILE A 129 -0.89 -2.34 -8.11
N VAL A 130 -1.72 -2.99 -8.90
CA VAL A 130 -1.44 -4.31 -9.47
C VAL A 130 -0.83 -4.11 -10.86
N THR A 131 0.38 -4.63 -11.04
CA THR A 131 1.09 -4.55 -12.33
C THR A 131 0.99 -5.86 -13.09
N GLU A 132 1.12 -5.81 -14.41
CA GLU A 132 1.35 -7.02 -15.18
C GLU A 132 2.59 -7.75 -14.67
N GLN A 133 2.61 -9.06 -14.85
CA GLN A 133 3.82 -9.84 -14.56
C GLN A 133 4.88 -9.48 -15.60
N PRO A 134 6.14 -9.29 -15.19
CA PRO A 134 7.24 -9.12 -16.13
C PRO A 134 7.48 -10.38 -16.97
#